data_5564da644d69df698ea3a06050bbb7f9
#
_entry.id   5564da644d69df698ea3a06050bbb7f9
#
_cell.length_a   1.000
_cell.length_b   1.000
_cell.length_c   1.000
_cell.angle_alpha   90.00
_cell.angle_beta   90.00
_cell.angle_gamma   90.00
#
_symmetry.space_group_name_H-M   'P 1'
#
loop_
_entity.id
_entity.type
_entity.pdbx_description
1 polymer ?
#
loop_
_entity_poly.entity_id
_entity_poly.type
_entity_poly.pdbx_seq_one_letter_code
_entity_poly.pdbx_strand_id
1 'polypeptide(L)'
;MKKLFLFTLLCVITITAQAQTNLSDYLTKRMPKRETRAVWLTTLASLDWPKIYARSEESIEQQKQELIDILDKYQKANINTVLLQARVRAATIYPSDIEPWDQCITGVEGRAPGYGYDPLSFAVEECHKRGMEIHAWIATIPVGAKSSLGCRRLMQKGFRIRNFSTGSYLDPSDPGVAPYLASICGEIVRKYDVDGINLDYIRYPDGWPRPSYRSGDTPDERRSNITAIVRAIHDEVKAIKPWVKMSCSPIGKHSDLSRYSSKNFNAHDRVSQEAQEWMRLGLMDQLYPMQYFRGDNYYPFVADWVENAYKREIVTGLGTYFLDPREGNWTLGDLTRQMYVSRDLGVGHAHFRSYFLTANKQGVYDFEKQFNATLSLPHKMQGVASTAAMPYAVNSSLVERREDKSVIMRWKAVTPYYNIYASYTYPVDTEDARNLLF
;
A
#
# COMPACT_ATOMS: atom_id res chain seq x y z
N MET A 1 39.06 47.44 7.19
CA MET A 1 37.65 47.00 7.34
C MET A 1 37.14 46.19 6.13
N LYS A 2 37.22 46.66 4.87
CA LYS A 2 36.71 45.91 3.72
C LYS A 2 37.32 44.51 3.48
N LYS A 3 38.63 44.34 3.74
CA LYS A 3 39.32 43.04 3.60
C LYS A 3 38.90 42.02 4.69
N LEU A 4 38.63 42.50 5.91
CA LEU A 4 38.19 41.64 7.00
C LEU A 4 36.74 41.18 6.78
N PHE A 5 35.89 42.07 6.23
CA PHE A 5 34.53 41.74 5.91
C PHE A 5 34.39 40.71 4.75
N LEU A 6 35.29 40.82 3.77
CA LEU A 6 35.36 39.86 2.65
C LEU A 6 35.80 38.47 3.10
N PHE A 7 36.76 38.42 4.03
CA PHE A 7 37.29 37.16 4.57
C PHE A 7 36.24 36.46 5.45
N THR A 8 35.55 37.20 6.33
CA THR A 8 34.42 36.65 7.12
C THR A 8 33.26 36.17 6.22
N LEU A 9 32.91 36.90 5.18
CA LEU A 9 31.88 36.50 4.24
C LEU A 9 32.25 35.22 3.49
N LEU A 10 33.53 35.11 3.06
CA LEU A 10 34.03 33.89 2.39
C LEU A 10 34.05 32.69 3.34
N CYS A 11 34.44 32.87 4.60
CA CYS A 11 34.37 31.80 5.61
C CYS A 11 32.96 31.36 5.92
N VAL A 12 31.99 32.27 6.00
CA VAL A 12 30.58 31.91 6.20
C VAL A 12 30.02 31.15 5.01
N ILE A 13 30.33 31.55 3.77
CA ILE A 13 29.91 30.84 2.57
C ILE A 13 30.52 29.43 2.48
N THR A 14 31.79 29.29 2.83
CA THR A 14 32.46 27.96 2.83
C THR A 14 31.90 27.07 3.93
N ILE A 15 31.63 27.57 5.13
CA ILE A 15 31.04 26.79 6.22
C ILE A 15 29.62 26.36 5.87
N THR A 16 28.82 27.22 5.27
CA THR A 16 27.45 26.87 4.84
C THR A 16 27.42 25.85 3.70
N ALA A 17 28.32 25.98 2.72
CA ALA A 17 28.46 25.01 1.63
C ALA A 17 28.94 23.64 2.14
N GLN A 18 29.87 23.62 3.08
CA GLN A 18 30.38 22.39 3.70
C GLN A 18 29.35 21.73 4.63
N ALA A 19 28.54 22.52 5.33
CA ALA A 19 27.43 22.02 6.12
C ALA A 19 26.31 21.42 5.25
N GLN A 20 26.04 22.01 4.09
CA GLN A 20 25.07 21.49 3.14
C GLN A 20 25.55 20.19 2.48
N THR A 21 26.80 20.08 2.09
CA THR A 21 27.39 18.83 1.56
C THR A 21 27.39 17.73 2.60
N ASN A 22 27.78 18.04 3.85
CA ASN A 22 27.78 17.05 4.93
C ASN A 22 26.36 16.57 5.30
N LEU A 23 25.36 17.44 5.25
CA LEU A 23 23.96 17.05 5.49
C LEU A 23 23.42 16.17 4.36
N SER A 24 23.70 16.52 3.11
CA SER A 24 23.33 15.71 1.95
C SER A 24 23.98 14.32 2.02
N ASP A 25 25.27 14.24 2.28
CA ASP A 25 25.99 12.96 2.46
C ASP A 25 25.45 12.15 3.64
N TYR A 26 25.12 12.83 4.75
CA TYR A 26 24.56 12.18 5.93
C TYR A 26 23.17 11.60 5.63
N LEU A 27 22.31 12.35 4.95
CA LEU A 27 20.99 11.89 4.55
C LEU A 27 21.10 10.73 3.54
N THR A 28 21.99 10.83 2.56
CA THR A 28 22.17 9.79 1.54
C THR A 28 22.73 8.49 2.14
N LYS A 29 23.63 8.57 3.13
CA LYS A 29 24.17 7.40 3.85
C LYS A 29 23.13 6.67 4.71
N ARG A 30 22.01 7.33 5.05
CA ARG A 30 20.89 6.75 5.81
C ARG A 30 19.75 6.23 4.96
N MET A 31 19.89 6.22 3.63
CA MET A 31 18.85 5.66 2.76
C MET A 31 18.69 4.16 3.01
N PRO A 32 17.50 3.71 3.37
CA PRO A 32 17.30 2.30 3.70
C PRO A 32 17.37 1.45 2.44
N LYS A 33 18.12 0.34 2.50
CA LYS A 33 18.13 -0.68 1.44
C LYS A 33 16.73 -1.28 1.25
N ARG A 34 15.96 -1.39 2.34
CA ARG A 34 14.59 -1.90 2.33
C ARG A 34 13.67 -0.94 3.07
N GLU A 35 12.64 -0.52 2.35
CA GLU A 35 11.58 0.35 2.86
C GLU A 35 10.40 0.25 1.92
N THR A 36 9.23 -0.09 2.42
CA THR A 36 8.01 -0.05 1.61
C THR A 36 7.55 1.40 1.46
N ARG A 37 7.50 1.86 0.21
CA ARG A 37 7.07 3.19 -0.24
C ARG A 37 5.83 3.00 -1.08
N ALA A 38 4.67 3.20 -0.48
CA ALA A 38 3.41 2.76 -1.06
C ALA A 38 2.44 3.90 -1.37
N VAL A 39 1.52 3.62 -2.27
CA VAL A 39 0.41 4.53 -2.58
C VAL A 39 -0.87 3.72 -2.74
N TRP A 40 -1.98 4.17 -2.13
CA TRP A 40 -3.31 3.68 -2.46
C TRP A 40 -3.81 4.34 -3.73
N LEU A 41 -4.13 3.51 -4.70
CA LEU A 41 -4.75 3.89 -5.97
C LEU A 41 -6.21 3.43 -5.97
N THR A 42 -7.13 4.35 -5.69
CA THR A 42 -8.55 4.02 -5.58
C THR A 42 -9.26 4.03 -6.92
N THR A 43 -10.13 3.06 -7.12
CA THR A 43 -11.03 2.97 -8.27
C THR A 43 -12.47 3.38 -7.92
N LEU A 44 -12.80 3.43 -6.63
CA LEU A 44 -14.12 3.86 -6.16
C LEU A 44 -14.52 5.20 -6.78
N ALA A 45 -15.67 5.23 -7.46
CA ALA A 45 -16.22 6.41 -8.10
C ALA A 45 -15.22 7.14 -9.02
N SER A 46 -14.25 6.42 -9.58
CA SER A 46 -13.19 6.96 -10.41
C SER A 46 -12.37 8.10 -9.73
N LEU A 47 -12.21 8.02 -8.40
CA LEU A 47 -11.56 9.09 -7.62
C LEU A 47 -10.08 9.28 -7.97
N ASP A 48 -9.35 8.20 -8.29
CA ASP A 48 -7.98 8.28 -8.81
C ASP A 48 -7.90 7.77 -10.24
N TRP A 49 -8.31 6.55 -10.50
CA TRP A 49 -8.31 5.85 -11.77
C TRP A 49 -9.46 4.84 -11.83
N PRO A 50 -10.05 4.57 -13.02
CA PRO A 50 -9.88 5.32 -14.25
C PRO A 50 -10.77 6.58 -14.31
N LYS A 51 -10.38 7.58 -15.11
CA LYS A 51 -11.20 8.78 -15.38
C LYS A 51 -12.07 8.61 -16.63
N ILE A 52 -11.65 7.77 -17.54
CA ILE A 52 -12.32 7.49 -18.81
C ILE A 52 -12.96 6.10 -18.72
N TYR A 53 -14.21 5.98 -19.18
CA TYR A 53 -14.90 4.70 -19.21
C TYR A 53 -14.51 3.87 -20.44
N ALA A 54 -14.12 2.62 -20.26
CA ALA A 54 -13.74 1.65 -21.28
C ALA A 54 -14.96 1.17 -22.09
N ARG A 55 -15.36 1.92 -23.13
CA ARG A 55 -16.55 1.64 -23.96
C ARG A 55 -16.22 1.32 -25.41
N SER A 56 -15.01 1.67 -25.86
CA SER A 56 -14.46 1.41 -27.19
C SER A 56 -12.99 1.05 -27.04
N GLU A 57 -12.39 0.52 -28.10
CA GLU A 57 -10.96 0.22 -28.15
C GLU A 57 -10.11 1.47 -27.84
N GLU A 58 -10.46 2.60 -28.44
CA GLU A 58 -9.79 3.89 -28.18
C GLU A 58 -9.89 4.30 -26.70
N SER A 59 -11.05 4.21 -26.07
CA SER A 59 -11.22 4.57 -24.66
C SER A 59 -10.53 3.59 -23.70
N ILE A 60 -10.35 2.34 -24.11
CA ILE A 60 -9.53 1.37 -23.40
C ILE A 60 -8.05 1.80 -23.43
N GLU A 61 -7.52 2.16 -24.59
CA GLU A 61 -6.13 2.63 -24.70
C GLU A 61 -5.92 3.93 -23.90
N GLN A 62 -6.87 4.86 -23.92
CA GLN A 62 -6.81 6.05 -23.06
C GLN A 62 -6.79 5.68 -21.57
N GLN A 63 -7.63 4.73 -21.13
CA GLN A 63 -7.66 4.26 -19.72
C GLN A 63 -6.34 3.59 -19.32
N LYS A 64 -5.72 2.82 -20.22
CA LYS A 64 -4.39 2.24 -20.04
C LYS A 64 -3.32 3.33 -19.91
N GLN A 65 -3.35 4.34 -20.78
CA GLN A 65 -2.38 5.43 -20.75
C GLN A 65 -2.49 6.24 -19.46
N GLU A 66 -3.70 6.49 -18.95
CA GLU A 66 -3.87 7.12 -17.63
C GLU A 66 -3.12 6.37 -16.52
N LEU A 67 -3.21 5.04 -16.51
CA LEU A 67 -2.51 4.22 -15.52
C LEU A 67 -0.99 4.28 -15.70
N ILE A 68 -0.50 4.18 -16.94
CA ILE A 68 0.91 4.33 -17.28
C ILE A 68 1.45 5.67 -16.75
N ASP A 69 0.75 6.77 -17.01
CA ASP A 69 1.17 8.11 -16.58
C ASP A 69 1.24 8.23 -15.03
N ILE A 70 0.34 7.57 -14.32
CA ILE A 70 0.35 7.50 -12.85
C ILE A 70 1.56 6.70 -12.37
N LEU A 71 1.78 5.51 -12.92
CA LEU A 71 2.87 4.61 -12.53
C LEU A 71 4.25 5.19 -12.87
N ASP A 72 4.38 5.91 -13.98
CA ASP A 72 5.60 6.64 -14.34
C ASP A 72 5.94 7.73 -13.32
N LYS A 73 4.93 8.41 -12.78
CA LYS A 73 5.15 9.36 -11.67
C LYS A 73 5.63 8.63 -10.42
N TYR A 74 5.05 7.48 -10.11
CA TYR A 74 5.49 6.69 -8.95
C TYR A 74 6.94 6.24 -9.11
N GLN A 75 7.31 5.71 -10.29
CA GLN A 75 8.68 5.30 -10.56
C GLN A 75 9.67 6.45 -10.39
N LYS A 76 9.36 7.66 -10.91
CA LYS A 76 10.19 8.86 -10.74
C LYS A 76 10.34 9.32 -9.30
N ALA A 77 9.44 8.91 -8.41
CA ALA A 77 9.49 9.19 -6.98
C ALA A 77 10.03 8.01 -6.14
N ASN A 78 10.56 6.98 -6.81
CA ASN A 78 11.06 5.75 -6.17
C ASN A 78 10.02 5.09 -5.23
N ILE A 79 8.73 5.20 -5.59
CA ILE A 79 7.65 4.40 -5.01
C ILE A 79 7.81 2.97 -5.52
N ASN A 80 7.67 1.99 -4.65
CA ASN A 80 7.91 0.59 -4.98
C ASN A 80 6.72 -0.34 -4.70
N THR A 81 5.60 0.18 -4.22
CA THR A 81 4.42 -0.62 -3.90
C THR A 81 3.13 0.14 -4.23
N VAL A 82 2.22 -0.51 -4.95
CA VAL A 82 0.91 0.04 -5.32
C VAL A 82 -0.19 -0.79 -4.68
N LEU A 83 -1.07 -0.17 -3.90
CA LEU A 83 -2.28 -0.77 -3.36
C LEU A 83 -3.44 -0.41 -4.28
N LEU A 84 -3.70 -1.24 -5.30
CA LEU A 84 -4.76 -0.99 -6.29
C LEU A 84 -6.09 -1.54 -5.81
N GLN A 85 -7.12 -0.70 -5.76
CA GLN A 85 -8.45 -1.12 -5.33
C GLN A 85 -9.09 -2.05 -6.37
N ALA A 86 -8.93 -3.35 -6.19
CA ALA A 86 -9.42 -4.40 -7.08
C ALA A 86 -10.86 -4.82 -6.79
N ARG A 87 -11.27 -4.76 -5.51
CA ARG A 87 -12.68 -4.95 -5.09
C ARG A 87 -13.17 -3.70 -4.38
N VAL A 88 -14.24 -3.12 -4.94
CA VAL A 88 -14.73 -1.82 -4.46
C VAL A 88 -15.79 -2.00 -3.37
N ARG A 89 -16.91 -2.59 -3.63
CA ARG A 89 -18.05 -2.82 -2.70
C ARG A 89 -18.94 -3.92 -3.26
N ALA A 90 -18.52 -5.17 -3.13
CA ALA A 90 -19.15 -6.32 -3.78
C ALA A 90 -19.21 -6.18 -5.32
N ALA A 91 -18.21 -5.53 -5.89
CA ALA A 91 -17.96 -5.40 -7.32
C ALA A 91 -16.45 -5.30 -7.58
N THR A 92 -15.99 -5.74 -8.74
CA THR A 92 -14.57 -5.89 -9.08
C THR A 92 -14.20 -5.10 -10.33
N ILE A 93 -12.91 -4.83 -10.49
CA ILE A 93 -12.36 -4.22 -11.71
C ILE A 93 -11.74 -5.25 -12.67
N TYR A 94 -11.99 -6.53 -12.43
CA TYR A 94 -11.45 -7.65 -13.20
C TYR A 94 -12.56 -8.66 -13.49
N PRO A 95 -12.42 -9.57 -14.47
CA PRO A 95 -13.39 -10.62 -14.75
C PRO A 95 -13.47 -11.63 -13.61
N SER A 96 -14.46 -11.45 -12.74
CA SER A 96 -14.74 -12.32 -11.59
C SER A 96 -15.88 -13.27 -11.88
N ASP A 97 -15.73 -14.52 -11.44
CA ASP A 97 -16.80 -15.52 -11.46
C ASP A 97 -17.76 -15.37 -10.26
N ILE A 98 -17.38 -14.53 -9.29
CA ILE A 98 -18.05 -14.39 -7.98
C ILE A 98 -18.88 -13.11 -7.91
N GLU A 99 -18.28 -11.97 -8.30
CA GLU A 99 -18.86 -10.63 -8.18
C GLU A 99 -19.00 -9.92 -9.55
N PRO A 100 -19.94 -8.97 -9.68
CA PRO A 100 -20.11 -8.21 -10.91
C PRO A 100 -18.99 -7.21 -11.12
N TRP A 101 -18.84 -6.72 -12.35
CA TRP A 101 -17.99 -5.59 -12.67
C TRP A 101 -18.45 -4.31 -11.97
N ASP A 102 -17.51 -3.55 -11.45
CA ASP A 102 -17.78 -2.21 -10.94
C ASP A 102 -18.02 -1.22 -12.09
N GLN A 103 -18.92 -0.28 -11.84
CA GLN A 103 -19.27 0.76 -12.82
C GLN A 103 -18.09 1.69 -13.17
N CYS A 104 -17.05 1.77 -12.35
CA CYS A 104 -15.89 2.66 -12.62
C CYS A 104 -15.18 2.30 -13.93
N ILE A 105 -15.26 1.05 -14.38
CA ILE A 105 -14.57 0.60 -15.60
C ILE A 105 -15.31 1.05 -16.87
N THR A 106 -16.64 0.81 -16.94
CA THR A 106 -17.42 1.06 -18.17
C THR A 106 -18.47 2.16 -18.01
N GLY A 107 -18.67 2.65 -16.80
CA GLY A 107 -19.78 3.56 -16.42
C GLY A 107 -21.11 2.83 -16.20
N VAL A 108 -21.14 1.48 -16.29
CA VAL A 108 -22.35 0.67 -16.10
C VAL A 108 -22.01 -0.51 -15.20
N GLU A 109 -22.72 -0.64 -14.07
CA GLU A 109 -22.54 -1.73 -13.13
C GLU A 109 -22.83 -3.09 -13.79
N GLY A 110 -21.96 -4.06 -13.57
CA GLY A 110 -22.07 -5.42 -14.12
C GLY A 110 -21.67 -5.58 -15.58
N ARG A 111 -21.31 -4.48 -16.28
CA ARG A 111 -20.92 -4.51 -17.68
C ARG A 111 -19.39 -4.68 -17.79
N ALA A 112 -18.97 -5.77 -18.43
CA ALA A 112 -17.57 -5.99 -18.79
C ALA A 112 -17.11 -4.98 -19.85
N PRO A 113 -15.84 -4.54 -19.82
CA PRO A 113 -15.23 -3.87 -20.97
C PRO A 113 -15.11 -4.86 -22.14
N GLY A 114 -15.14 -4.34 -23.35
CA GLY A 114 -14.94 -5.14 -24.57
C GLY A 114 -13.47 -5.51 -24.81
N TYR A 115 -13.20 -6.12 -25.98
CA TYR A 115 -11.87 -6.30 -26.55
C TYR A 115 -10.90 -7.10 -25.67
N GLY A 116 -11.39 -7.96 -24.77
CA GLY A 116 -10.55 -8.78 -23.88
C GLY A 116 -9.78 -7.97 -22.83
N TYR A 117 -10.16 -6.72 -22.57
CA TYR A 117 -9.46 -5.87 -21.61
C TYR A 117 -9.72 -6.32 -20.18
N ASP A 118 -8.63 -6.58 -19.46
CA ASP A 118 -8.60 -6.88 -18.04
C ASP A 118 -7.75 -5.82 -17.33
N PRO A 119 -8.38 -4.86 -16.64
CA PRO A 119 -7.69 -3.77 -15.95
C PRO A 119 -6.70 -4.22 -14.88
N LEU A 120 -7.01 -5.30 -14.13
CA LEU A 120 -6.12 -5.79 -13.09
C LEU A 120 -4.89 -6.49 -13.69
N SER A 121 -5.08 -7.31 -14.73
CA SER A 121 -3.97 -7.95 -15.43
C SER A 121 -3.01 -6.92 -16.02
N PHE A 122 -3.56 -5.88 -16.66
CA PHE A 122 -2.78 -4.77 -17.19
C PHE A 122 -1.99 -4.03 -16.10
N ALA A 123 -2.63 -3.75 -14.96
CA ALA A 123 -1.98 -3.08 -13.85
C ALA A 123 -0.83 -3.91 -13.25
N VAL A 124 -1.01 -5.23 -13.11
CA VAL A 124 0.05 -6.14 -12.65
C VAL A 124 1.25 -6.07 -13.59
N GLU A 125 1.03 -6.20 -14.89
CA GLU A 125 2.10 -6.14 -15.89
C GLU A 125 2.85 -4.80 -15.85
N GLU A 126 2.13 -3.68 -15.80
CA GLU A 126 2.74 -2.34 -15.81
C GLU A 126 3.48 -2.00 -14.50
N CYS A 127 3.01 -2.50 -13.34
CA CYS A 127 3.74 -2.38 -12.07
C CYS A 127 5.05 -3.19 -12.13
N HIS A 128 4.99 -4.44 -12.55
CA HIS A 128 6.16 -5.32 -12.63
C HIS A 128 7.22 -4.82 -13.64
N LYS A 129 6.81 -4.26 -14.77
CA LYS A 129 7.74 -3.59 -15.72
C LYS A 129 8.56 -2.47 -15.08
N ARG A 130 8.03 -1.85 -14.02
CA ARG A 130 8.67 -0.74 -13.29
C ARG A 130 9.35 -1.18 -11.99
N GLY A 131 9.41 -2.50 -11.71
CA GLY A 131 9.97 -3.03 -10.47
C GLY A 131 9.13 -2.72 -9.22
N MET A 132 7.82 -2.50 -9.37
CA MET A 132 6.90 -2.22 -8.27
C MET A 132 6.11 -3.47 -7.88
N GLU A 133 5.95 -3.71 -6.59
CA GLU A 133 4.93 -4.63 -6.09
C GLU A 133 3.53 -4.05 -6.30
N ILE A 134 2.57 -4.93 -6.63
CA ILE A 134 1.16 -4.59 -6.69
C ILE A 134 0.36 -5.47 -5.74
N HIS A 135 -0.34 -4.81 -4.80
CA HIS A 135 -1.24 -5.49 -3.87
C HIS A 135 -2.69 -5.22 -4.27
N ALA A 136 -3.49 -6.27 -4.39
CA ALA A 136 -4.91 -6.11 -4.60
C ALA A 136 -5.58 -5.60 -3.31
N TRP A 137 -6.06 -4.37 -3.34
CA TRP A 137 -6.78 -3.74 -2.23
C TRP A 137 -8.26 -4.13 -2.29
N ILE A 138 -8.74 -4.74 -1.21
CA ILE A 138 -10.06 -5.37 -1.08
C ILE A 138 -10.86 -4.64 0.02
N ALA A 139 -11.89 -3.89 -0.37
CA ALA A 139 -12.89 -3.40 0.58
C ALA A 139 -13.80 -4.58 1.00
N THR A 140 -13.55 -5.15 2.19
CA THR A 140 -14.09 -6.47 2.58
C THR A 140 -15.57 -6.46 2.96
N ILE A 141 -15.93 -5.81 4.06
CA ILE A 141 -17.28 -5.85 4.64
C ILE A 141 -18.31 -4.96 3.92
N PRO A 142 -17.96 -3.78 3.35
CA PRO A 142 -18.90 -2.97 2.60
C PRO A 142 -19.36 -3.64 1.30
N VAL A 143 -20.65 -3.53 0.99
CA VAL A 143 -21.27 -4.10 -0.23
C VAL A 143 -22.03 -3.06 -1.06
N GLY A 144 -21.81 -1.78 -0.79
CA GLY A 144 -22.36 -0.66 -1.56
C GLY A 144 -23.75 -0.23 -1.12
N ALA A 145 -24.51 0.35 -2.03
CA ALA A 145 -25.91 0.69 -1.78
C ALA A 145 -26.77 -0.58 -1.81
N LYS A 146 -27.87 -0.60 -1.08
CA LYS A 146 -28.82 -1.71 -1.10
C LYS A 146 -29.32 -2.04 -2.53
N SER A 147 -29.39 -1.04 -3.39
CA SER A 147 -29.78 -1.16 -4.79
C SER A 147 -28.68 -1.64 -5.74
N SER A 148 -27.41 -1.65 -5.30
CA SER A 148 -26.31 -2.09 -6.16
C SER A 148 -26.44 -3.57 -6.54
N LEU A 149 -25.93 -3.92 -7.71
CA LEU A 149 -26.03 -5.27 -8.25
C LEU A 149 -25.36 -6.30 -7.34
N GLY A 150 -24.16 -5.99 -6.85
CA GLY A 150 -23.43 -6.86 -5.93
C GLY A 150 -24.19 -7.10 -4.64
N CYS A 151 -24.70 -6.05 -3.99
CA CYS A 151 -25.49 -6.17 -2.76
C CYS A 151 -26.75 -7.01 -2.96
N ARG A 152 -27.50 -6.77 -4.05
CA ARG A 152 -28.71 -7.57 -4.39
C ARG A 152 -28.38 -9.03 -4.60
N ARG A 153 -27.30 -9.36 -5.32
CA ARG A 153 -26.86 -10.76 -5.52
C ARG A 153 -26.53 -11.45 -4.20
N LEU A 154 -25.88 -10.74 -3.27
CA LEU A 154 -25.57 -11.28 -1.95
C LEU A 154 -26.84 -11.53 -1.13
N MET A 155 -27.79 -10.61 -1.13
CA MET A 155 -29.08 -10.83 -0.48
C MET A 155 -29.83 -12.04 -1.07
N GLN A 156 -29.84 -12.21 -2.39
CA GLN A 156 -30.42 -13.36 -3.06
C GLN A 156 -29.73 -14.69 -2.69
N LYS A 157 -28.45 -14.66 -2.43
CA LYS A 157 -27.68 -15.81 -1.92
C LYS A 157 -27.89 -16.09 -0.43
N GLY A 158 -28.68 -15.28 0.28
CA GLY A 158 -29.02 -15.46 1.68
C GLY A 158 -28.06 -14.85 2.70
N PHE A 159 -27.11 -14.03 2.26
CA PHE A 159 -26.21 -13.35 3.21
C PHE A 159 -26.96 -12.35 4.10
N ARG A 160 -26.60 -12.30 5.37
CA ARG A 160 -27.09 -11.29 6.30
C ARG A 160 -26.42 -9.95 6.00
N ILE A 161 -27.23 -8.97 5.60
CA ILE A 161 -26.79 -7.63 5.26
C ILE A 161 -27.43 -6.62 6.19
N ARG A 162 -26.61 -5.72 6.75
CA ARG A 162 -27.02 -4.60 7.57
C ARG A 162 -26.95 -3.31 6.78
N ASN A 163 -27.99 -2.49 6.89
CA ASN A 163 -28.09 -1.22 6.18
C ASN A 163 -27.93 -0.07 7.17
N PHE A 164 -27.04 0.88 6.85
CA PHE A 164 -26.80 2.11 7.59
C PHE A 164 -26.89 3.31 6.63
N SER A 165 -26.88 4.52 7.15
CA SER A 165 -26.84 5.74 6.34
C SER A 165 -25.62 5.81 5.41
N THR A 166 -24.52 5.15 5.78
CA THR A 166 -23.26 5.09 5.03
C THR A 166 -23.21 4.00 3.95
N GLY A 167 -24.23 3.11 3.88
CA GLY A 167 -24.31 2.01 2.92
C GLY A 167 -24.72 0.69 3.55
N SER A 168 -24.58 -0.38 2.78
CA SER A 168 -24.87 -1.74 3.21
C SER A 168 -23.59 -2.52 3.48
N TYR A 169 -23.66 -3.41 4.44
CA TYR A 169 -22.50 -4.15 4.96
C TYR A 169 -22.88 -5.60 5.22
N LEU A 170 -21.96 -6.52 4.94
CA LEU A 170 -22.03 -7.89 5.41
C LEU A 170 -22.07 -7.92 6.94
N ASP A 171 -22.84 -8.83 7.51
CA ASP A 171 -22.80 -9.08 8.95
C ASP A 171 -21.61 -10.00 9.26
N PRO A 172 -20.55 -9.55 9.97
CA PRO A 172 -19.39 -10.40 10.23
C PRO A 172 -19.69 -11.66 11.03
N SER A 173 -20.83 -11.73 11.71
CA SER A 173 -21.28 -12.93 12.43
C SER A 173 -21.99 -13.95 11.55
N ASP A 174 -22.18 -13.64 10.26
CA ASP A 174 -22.73 -14.59 9.29
C ASP A 174 -21.66 -15.62 8.91
N PRO A 175 -21.86 -16.92 9.14
CA PRO A 175 -20.85 -17.94 8.85
C PRO A 175 -20.50 -18.07 7.37
N GLY A 176 -21.34 -17.56 6.46
CA GLY A 176 -21.07 -17.53 5.03
C GLY A 176 -20.03 -16.47 4.61
N VAL A 177 -19.79 -15.45 5.44
CA VAL A 177 -18.93 -14.31 5.08
C VAL A 177 -17.46 -14.71 4.98
N ALA A 178 -16.96 -15.51 5.91
CA ALA A 178 -15.54 -15.93 5.91
C ALA A 178 -15.19 -16.72 4.64
N PRO A 179 -15.86 -17.81 4.26
CA PRO A 179 -15.56 -18.54 3.03
C PRO A 179 -15.83 -17.71 1.76
N TYR A 180 -16.80 -16.81 1.77
CA TYR A 180 -17.08 -15.92 0.64
C TYR A 180 -15.92 -14.95 0.38
N LEU A 181 -15.43 -14.24 1.38
CA LEU A 181 -14.30 -13.31 1.22
C LEU A 181 -12.99 -14.06 0.92
N ALA A 182 -12.79 -15.25 1.49
CA ALA A 182 -11.69 -16.12 1.15
C ALA A 182 -11.71 -16.51 -0.34
N SER A 183 -12.89 -16.88 -0.88
CA SER A 183 -13.02 -17.26 -2.29
C SER A 183 -12.68 -16.11 -3.25
N ILE A 184 -13.01 -14.86 -2.92
CA ILE A 184 -12.64 -13.67 -3.71
C ILE A 184 -11.12 -13.46 -3.73
N CYS A 185 -10.50 -13.49 -2.55
CA CYS A 185 -9.04 -13.34 -2.46
C CYS A 185 -8.31 -14.51 -3.14
N GLY A 186 -8.80 -15.74 -2.99
CA GLY A 186 -8.31 -16.92 -3.68
C GLY A 186 -8.47 -16.83 -5.20
N GLU A 187 -9.57 -16.28 -5.70
CA GLU A 187 -9.78 -16.04 -7.13
C GLU A 187 -8.70 -15.09 -7.70
N ILE A 188 -8.44 -13.97 -7.02
CA ILE A 188 -7.41 -13.01 -7.43
C ILE A 188 -6.03 -13.69 -7.48
N VAL A 189 -5.64 -14.39 -6.43
CA VAL A 189 -4.32 -15.01 -6.34
C VAL A 189 -4.15 -16.14 -7.36
N ARG A 190 -5.20 -16.86 -7.72
CA ARG A 190 -5.16 -17.87 -8.80
C ARG A 190 -5.01 -17.24 -10.18
N LYS A 191 -5.75 -16.17 -10.46
CA LYS A 191 -5.83 -15.55 -11.78
C LYS A 191 -4.67 -14.60 -12.08
N TYR A 192 -4.09 -13.94 -11.05
CA TYR A 192 -3.12 -12.86 -11.23
C TYR A 192 -1.84 -13.08 -10.44
N ASP A 193 -0.76 -12.51 -10.92
CA ASP A 193 0.54 -12.49 -10.24
C ASP A 193 0.66 -11.24 -9.35
N VAL A 194 -0.29 -11.08 -8.42
CA VAL A 194 -0.23 -10.03 -7.41
C VAL A 194 0.78 -10.38 -6.33
N ASP A 195 1.50 -9.39 -5.83
CA ASP A 195 2.51 -9.55 -4.78
C ASP A 195 1.88 -9.60 -3.38
N GLY A 196 0.67 -9.05 -3.24
CA GLY A 196 -0.04 -9.03 -1.97
C GLY A 196 -1.55 -8.86 -2.08
N ILE A 197 -2.22 -9.15 -0.98
CA ILE A 197 -3.62 -8.82 -0.71
C ILE A 197 -3.66 -7.82 0.44
N ASN A 198 -4.33 -6.68 0.26
CA ASN A 198 -4.54 -5.69 1.29
C ASN A 198 -6.03 -5.63 1.68
N LEU A 199 -6.34 -5.99 2.92
CA LEU A 199 -7.71 -6.03 3.44
C LEU A 199 -8.07 -4.68 4.08
N ASP A 200 -8.98 -3.95 3.46
CA ASP A 200 -9.58 -2.74 4.01
C ASP A 200 -10.99 -3.00 4.51
N TYR A 201 -11.44 -2.22 5.47
CA TYR A 201 -12.73 -2.41 6.14
C TYR A 201 -12.94 -3.81 6.72
N ILE A 202 -11.85 -4.53 7.04
CA ILE A 202 -11.92 -5.82 7.75
C ILE A 202 -12.23 -5.58 9.23
N ARG A 203 -13.46 -5.16 9.49
CA ARG A 203 -13.92 -4.65 10.79
C ARG A 203 -15.44 -4.52 10.84
N TYR A 204 -15.98 -4.39 12.04
CA TYR A 204 -17.35 -3.92 12.19
C TYR A 204 -17.46 -2.47 11.73
N PRO A 205 -18.49 -2.11 10.94
CA PRO A 205 -18.69 -0.74 10.47
C PRO A 205 -18.94 0.25 11.61
N ASP A 206 -18.56 1.50 11.39
CA ASP A 206 -18.95 2.60 12.27
C ASP A 206 -20.49 2.68 12.31
N GLY A 207 -21.03 2.92 13.49
CA GLY A 207 -22.48 2.93 13.68
C GLY A 207 -23.11 1.55 13.92
N TRP A 208 -22.30 0.47 13.92
CA TRP A 208 -22.84 -0.83 14.38
C TRP A 208 -23.35 -0.70 15.82
N PRO A 209 -24.49 -1.36 16.17
CA PRO A 209 -25.02 -1.32 17.52
C PRO A 209 -23.94 -1.67 18.57
N ARG A 210 -24.01 -1.07 19.74
CA ARG A 210 -23.06 -1.40 20.82
C ARG A 210 -23.13 -2.87 21.17
N PRO A 211 -21.99 -3.51 21.52
CA PRO A 211 -21.98 -4.90 21.98
C PRO A 211 -22.95 -5.11 23.15
N SER A 212 -23.58 -6.27 23.19
CA SER A 212 -24.53 -6.64 24.22
C SER A 212 -24.23 -8.03 24.76
N TYR A 213 -23.85 -8.10 26.02
CA TYR A 213 -23.60 -9.37 26.73
C TYR A 213 -24.88 -10.22 26.88
N ARG A 214 -26.06 -9.58 26.86
CA ARG A 214 -27.34 -10.30 26.98
C ARG A 214 -27.74 -11.04 25.71
N SER A 215 -27.31 -10.58 24.54
CA SER A 215 -27.62 -11.19 23.25
C SER A 215 -26.49 -12.06 22.70
N GLY A 216 -25.41 -12.25 23.47
CA GLY A 216 -24.23 -12.97 22.97
C GLY A 216 -23.39 -12.21 21.95
N ASP A 217 -23.69 -10.93 21.71
CA ASP A 217 -22.92 -10.06 20.81
C ASP A 217 -21.87 -9.27 21.61
N THR A 218 -20.93 -10.00 22.21
CA THR A 218 -19.89 -9.42 23.05
C THR A 218 -18.74 -8.83 22.23
N PRO A 219 -17.90 -7.94 22.82
CA PRO A 219 -16.70 -7.46 22.15
C PRO A 219 -15.77 -8.59 21.69
N ASP A 220 -15.62 -9.64 22.51
CA ASP A 220 -14.77 -10.79 22.21
C ASP A 220 -15.32 -11.63 21.05
N GLU A 221 -16.63 -11.87 21.02
CA GLU A 221 -17.27 -12.56 19.89
C GLU A 221 -17.12 -11.77 18.59
N ARG A 222 -17.26 -10.44 18.62
CA ARG A 222 -17.04 -9.62 17.44
C ARG A 222 -15.60 -9.69 16.94
N ARG A 223 -14.62 -9.65 17.85
CA ARG A 223 -13.21 -9.83 17.49
C ARG A 223 -12.96 -11.21 16.92
N SER A 224 -13.53 -12.24 17.53
CA SER A 224 -13.44 -13.62 17.04
C SER A 224 -14.05 -13.77 15.63
N ASN A 225 -15.18 -13.13 15.35
CA ASN A 225 -15.80 -13.14 14.01
C ASN A 225 -14.88 -12.53 12.95
N ILE A 226 -14.30 -11.36 13.23
CA ILE A 226 -13.36 -10.72 12.28
C ILE A 226 -12.09 -11.57 12.13
N THR A 227 -11.54 -12.08 13.21
CA THR A 227 -10.34 -12.93 13.18
C THR A 227 -10.58 -14.23 12.41
N ALA A 228 -11.79 -14.82 12.52
CA ALA A 228 -12.16 -15.98 11.70
C ALA A 228 -12.19 -15.67 10.20
N ILE A 229 -12.71 -14.49 9.81
CA ILE A 229 -12.67 -14.04 8.41
C ILE A 229 -11.23 -13.85 7.94
N VAL A 230 -10.39 -13.17 8.72
CA VAL A 230 -8.97 -12.96 8.41
C VAL A 230 -8.25 -14.29 8.23
N ARG A 231 -8.48 -15.25 9.13
CA ARG A 231 -7.86 -16.58 9.06
C ARG A 231 -8.29 -17.33 7.80
N ALA A 232 -9.57 -17.32 7.47
CA ALA A 232 -10.07 -18.00 6.28
C ALA A 232 -9.43 -17.43 5.00
N ILE A 233 -9.30 -16.10 4.90
CA ILE A 233 -8.63 -15.44 3.77
C ILE A 233 -7.15 -15.80 3.74
N HIS A 234 -6.46 -15.71 4.87
CA HIS A 234 -5.04 -16.07 4.98
C HIS A 234 -4.79 -17.49 4.51
N ASP A 235 -5.55 -18.46 5.05
CA ASP A 235 -5.35 -19.87 4.77
C ASP A 235 -5.59 -20.19 3.29
N GLU A 236 -6.63 -19.60 2.68
CA GLU A 236 -6.91 -19.72 1.24
C GLU A 236 -5.77 -19.15 0.38
N VAL A 237 -5.33 -17.91 0.67
CA VAL A 237 -4.26 -17.24 -0.08
C VAL A 237 -2.95 -18.00 0.03
N LYS A 238 -2.56 -18.39 1.25
CA LYS A 238 -1.29 -19.08 1.48
C LYS A 238 -1.27 -20.53 0.97
N ALA A 239 -2.41 -21.19 0.89
CA ALA A 239 -2.52 -22.49 0.25
C ALA A 239 -2.30 -22.42 -1.27
N ILE A 240 -2.66 -21.32 -1.92
CA ILE A 240 -2.48 -21.12 -3.37
C ILE A 240 -1.07 -20.62 -3.68
N LYS A 241 -0.66 -19.50 -3.06
CA LYS A 241 0.65 -18.87 -3.26
C LYS A 241 1.21 -18.38 -1.91
N PRO A 242 2.03 -19.18 -1.22
CA PRO A 242 2.53 -18.85 0.11
C PRO A 242 3.39 -17.55 0.14
N TRP A 243 3.91 -17.13 -1.01
CA TRP A 243 4.71 -15.91 -1.14
C TRP A 243 3.90 -14.63 -1.33
N VAL A 244 2.58 -14.70 -1.55
CA VAL A 244 1.72 -13.51 -1.62
C VAL A 244 1.59 -12.92 -0.21
N LYS A 245 1.93 -11.63 -0.07
CA LYS A 245 1.86 -10.92 1.22
C LYS A 245 0.42 -10.70 1.66
N MET A 246 0.14 -11.02 2.91
CA MET A 246 -1.14 -10.66 3.56
C MET A 246 -0.98 -9.38 4.34
N SER A 247 -1.84 -8.41 4.09
CA SER A 247 -1.86 -7.15 4.82
C SER A 247 -3.26 -6.64 5.08
N CYS A 248 -3.41 -5.72 6.02
CA CYS A 248 -4.64 -4.97 6.19
C CYS A 248 -4.37 -3.50 6.53
N SER A 249 -5.41 -2.68 6.36
CA SER A 249 -5.41 -1.25 6.69
C SER A 249 -6.28 -1.00 7.93
N PRO A 250 -5.74 -1.22 9.16
CA PRO A 250 -6.50 -0.99 10.37
C PRO A 250 -6.65 0.49 10.67
N ILE A 251 -7.57 0.82 11.59
CA ILE A 251 -7.65 2.17 12.19
C ILE A 251 -6.28 2.52 12.77
N GLY A 252 -5.84 3.75 12.59
CA GLY A 252 -4.48 4.19 12.91
C GLY A 252 -4.06 4.02 14.37
N LYS A 253 -5.00 3.97 15.31
CA LYS A 253 -4.76 3.63 16.72
C LYS A 253 -5.22 2.19 16.97
N HIS A 254 -4.33 1.36 17.52
CA HIS A 254 -4.75 0.00 17.91
C HIS A 254 -5.74 0.04 19.08
N SER A 255 -5.29 0.61 20.19
CA SER A 255 -6.08 0.81 21.41
C SER A 255 -5.71 2.14 22.06
N ASP A 256 -6.43 2.52 23.12
CA ASP A 256 -6.08 3.71 23.90
C ASP A 256 -4.80 3.47 24.71
N LEU A 257 -3.85 4.40 24.64
CA LEU A 257 -2.60 4.33 25.39
C LEU A 257 -2.77 5.06 26.74
N SER A 258 -2.35 4.42 27.85
CA SER A 258 -2.55 4.96 29.21
C SER A 258 -1.85 6.28 29.46
N ARG A 259 -0.67 6.50 28.82
CA ARG A 259 0.17 7.69 28.99
C ARG A 259 -0.30 8.91 28.20
N TYR A 260 -1.28 8.76 27.30
CA TYR A 260 -1.69 9.80 26.39
C TYR A 260 -3.18 10.14 26.55
N SER A 261 -3.53 11.40 26.41
CA SER A 261 -4.91 11.88 26.49
C SER A 261 -5.78 11.52 25.30
N SER A 262 -5.14 11.15 24.18
CA SER A 262 -5.87 10.73 22.97
C SER A 262 -6.61 9.43 23.20
N LYS A 263 -7.90 9.55 23.48
CA LYS A 263 -8.85 8.46 23.66
C LYS A 263 -9.78 8.38 22.44
N ASN A 264 -10.64 7.41 22.37
CA ASN A 264 -11.80 7.28 21.51
C ASN A 264 -11.68 6.26 20.38
N PHE A 265 -11.58 6.73 19.11
CA PHE A 265 -11.72 5.86 17.95
C PHE A 265 -10.44 5.05 17.73
N ASN A 266 -10.52 3.76 17.98
CA ASN A 266 -9.42 2.82 17.85
C ASN A 266 -9.87 1.51 17.19
N ALA A 267 -8.91 0.69 16.73
CA ALA A 267 -9.14 -0.54 16.01
C ALA A 267 -9.77 -1.63 16.90
N HIS A 268 -9.19 -1.86 18.06
CA HIS A 268 -9.53 -2.98 18.94
C HIS A 268 -10.91 -2.84 19.57
N ASP A 269 -11.17 -1.71 20.26
CA ASP A 269 -12.36 -1.55 21.07
C ASP A 269 -13.57 -1.07 20.30
N ARG A 270 -13.36 -0.28 19.23
CA ARG A 270 -14.45 0.37 18.51
C ARG A 270 -14.96 -0.39 17.32
N VAL A 271 -14.07 -1.09 16.62
CA VAL A 271 -14.40 -1.77 15.36
C VAL A 271 -13.93 -3.21 15.32
N SER A 272 -13.47 -3.75 16.45
CA SER A 272 -13.15 -5.17 16.65
C SER A 272 -12.02 -5.68 15.72
N GLN A 273 -11.01 -4.83 15.45
CA GLN A 273 -9.81 -5.21 14.70
C GLN A 273 -8.68 -5.57 15.67
N GLU A 274 -8.33 -6.84 15.79
CA GLU A 274 -7.20 -7.33 16.58
C GLU A 274 -5.90 -7.37 15.73
N ALA A 275 -5.59 -6.27 15.04
CA ALA A 275 -4.54 -6.30 14.04
C ALA A 275 -3.15 -6.62 14.59
N GLN A 276 -2.83 -6.21 15.83
CA GLN A 276 -1.59 -6.62 16.50
C GLN A 276 -1.58 -8.13 16.79
N GLU A 277 -2.71 -8.70 17.20
CA GLU A 277 -2.85 -10.14 17.40
C GLU A 277 -2.72 -10.92 16.09
N TRP A 278 -3.25 -10.41 14.98
CA TRP A 278 -3.06 -11.04 13.66
C TRP A 278 -1.59 -11.07 13.23
N MET A 279 -0.81 -10.05 13.60
CA MET A 279 0.65 -10.06 13.41
C MET A 279 1.31 -11.14 14.28
N ARG A 280 0.94 -11.22 15.55
CA ARG A 280 1.46 -12.23 16.48
C ARG A 280 1.17 -13.66 16.02
N LEU A 281 -0.04 -13.90 15.53
CA LEU A 281 -0.49 -15.20 15.01
C LEU A 281 0.06 -15.53 13.62
N GLY A 282 0.72 -14.59 12.94
CA GLY A 282 1.25 -14.80 11.60
C GLY A 282 0.21 -14.71 10.49
N LEU A 283 -0.98 -14.20 10.77
CA LEU A 283 -2.04 -14.04 9.78
C LEU A 283 -1.84 -12.83 8.86
N MET A 284 -1.01 -11.87 9.29
CA MET A 284 -0.61 -10.71 8.48
C MET A 284 0.90 -10.64 8.38
N ASP A 285 1.40 -10.35 7.19
CA ASP A 285 2.82 -10.10 6.91
C ASP A 285 3.17 -8.63 7.07
N GLN A 286 2.19 -7.75 6.81
CA GLN A 286 2.32 -6.29 6.87
C GLN A 286 1.04 -5.68 7.45
N LEU A 287 1.17 -4.51 8.10
CA LEU A 287 0.04 -3.65 8.42
C LEU A 287 0.25 -2.26 7.82
N TYR A 288 -0.85 -1.68 7.35
CA TYR A 288 -0.93 -0.30 6.86
C TYR A 288 -1.87 0.54 7.75
N PRO A 289 -1.50 0.83 9.01
CA PRO A 289 -2.36 1.59 9.90
C PRO A 289 -2.72 2.95 9.30
N MET A 290 -4.00 3.31 9.24
CA MET A 290 -4.49 4.57 8.70
C MET A 290 -4.20 5.71 9.68
N GLN A 291 -2.95 6.15 9.74
CA GLN A 291 -2.42 7.15 10.67
C GLN A 291 -2.76 8.58 10.23
N TYR A 292 -4.04 8.85 9.95
CA TYR A 292 -4.52 10.13 9.45
C TYR A 292 -4.71 11.14 10.58
N PHE A 293 -3.68 11.32 11.40
CA PHE A 293 -3.66 12.15 12.60
C PHE A 293 -2.37 12.98 12.66
N ARG A 294 -2.27 13.92 13.61
CA ARG A 294 -1.09 14.75 13.88
C ARG A 294 -0.69 14.71 15.35
N GLY A 295 0.58 15.03 15.64
CA GLY A 295 1.09 15.21 16.99
C GLY A 295 0.88 13.98 17.88
N ASP A 296 0.34 14.20 19.08
CA ASP A 296 0.09 13.15 20.08
C ASP A 296 -0.94 12.10 19.64
N ASN A 297 -1.68 12.37 18.56
CA ASN A 297 -2.55 11.39 17.94
C ASN A 297 -1.85 10.51 16.87
N TYR A 298 -0.61 10.84 16.50
CA TYR A 298 0.18 10.13 15.50
C TYR A 298 1.37 9.40 16.12
N TYR A 299 2.36 10.13 16.63
CA TYR A 299 3.67 9.59 17.00
C TYR A 299 3.64 8.48 18.05
N PRO A 300 2.89 8.58 19.15
CA PRO A 300 2.83 7.50 20.14
C PRO A 300 2.21 6.22 19.58
N PHE A 301 1.25 6.36 18.66
CA PHE A 301 0.56 5.22 18.07
C PHE A 301 1.37 4.53 16.96
N VAL A 302 2.24 5.26 16.25
CA VAL A 302 3.22 4.62 15.38
C VAL A 302 4.21 3.80 16.20
N ALA A 303 4.70 4.33 17.31
CA ALA A 303 5.58 3.59 18.21
C ALA A 303 4.90 2.33 18.76
N ASP A 304 3.62 2.42 19.19
CA ASP A 304 2.84 1.26 19.65
C ASP A 304 2.71 0.18 18.56
N TRP A 305 2.48 0.56 17.30
CA TRP A 305 2.46 -0.39 16.19
C TRP A 305 3.81 -1.08 16.00
N VAL A 306 4.92 -0.34 16.10
CA VAL A 306 6.29 -0.88 15.96
C VAL A 306 6.62 -1.86 17.10
N GLU A 307 6.31 -1.49 18.34
CA GLU A 307 6.55 -2.32 19.53
C GLU A 307 5.79 -3.65 19.45
N ASN A 308 4.62 -3.65 18.82
CA ASN A 308 3.76 -4.83 18.67
C ASN A 308 3.75 -5.41 17.24
N ALA A 309 4.80 -5.18 16.47
CA ALA A 309 4.91 -5.68 15.09
C ALA A 309 5.34 -7.16 14.99
N TYR A 310 5.84 -7.75 16.04
CA TYR A 310 6.30 -9.15 16.09
C TYR A 310 7.27 -9.48 14.95
N LYS A 311 8.20 -8.59 14.67
CA LYS A 311 9.19 -8.65 13.57
C LYS A 311 8.57 -8.59 12.16
N ARG A 312 7.32 -8.23 12.02
CA ARG A 312 6.63 -8.03 10.74
C ARG A 312 6.64 -6.56 10.37
N GLU A 313 6.26 -6.26 9.16
CA GLU A 313 6.38 -4.90 8.64
C GLU A 313 5.20 -4.02 9.02
N ILE A 314 5.50 -2.80 9.46
CA ILE A 314 4.55 -1.70 9.59
C ILE A 314 4.83 -0.68 8.49
N VAL A 315 3.79 -0.25 7.81
CA VAL A 315 3.82 0.80 6.80
C VAL A 315 2.81 1.87 7.20
N THR A 316 3.27 3.02 7.64
CA THR A 316 2.37 4.06 8.14
C THR A 316 1.55 4.70 7.04
N GLY A 317 0.23 4.64 7.15
CA GLY A 317 -0.69 5.33 6.26
C GLY A 317 -0.68 6.82 6.52
N LEU A 318 -0.38 7.62 5.50
CA LEU A 318 -0.27 9.08 5.58
C LEU A 318 -1.52 9.75 5.02
N GLY A 319 -2.09 10.68 5.78
CA GLY A 319 -3.26 11.47 5.37
C GLY A 319 -2.91 12.56 4.36
N THR A 320 -2.34 12.19 3.21
CA THR A 320 -1.90 13.13 2.16
C THR A 320 -3.04 13.99 1.63
N TYR A 321 -4.27 13.48 1.68
CA TYR A 321 -5.46 14.23 1.26
C TYR A 321 -5.72 15.48 2.11
N PHE A 322 -5.27 15.52 3.37
CA PHE A 322 -5.41 16.69 4.22
C PHE A 322 -4.55 17.90 3.80
N LEU A 323 -3.65 17.72 2.83
CA LEU A 323 -2.94 18.83 2.19
C LEU A 323 -3.83 19.65 1.25
N ASP A 324 -4.97 19.10 0.83
CA ASP A 324 -5.98 19.86 0.08
C ASP A 324 -6.85 20.64 1.07
N PRO A 325 -6.99 21.97 0.93
CA PRO A 325 -7.79 22.80 1.86
C PRO A 325 -9.27 22.40 1.97
N ARG A 326 -9.79 21.65 0.98
CA ARG A 326 -11.17 21.13 1.01
C ARG A 326 -11.34 19.92 1.93
N GLU A 327 -10.24 19.22 2.22
CA GLU A 327 -10.23 18.00 3.03
C GLU A 327 -9.66 18.26 4.44
N GLY A 328 -8.76 19.22 4.58
CA GLY A 328 -8.14 19.59 5.84
C GLY A 328 -7.17 20.75 5.71
N ASN A 329 -6.55 21.13 6.84
CA ASN A 329 -5.61 22.25 6.93
C ASN A 329 -4.23 21.78 7.38
N TRP A 330 -3.76 20.65 6.83
CA TRP A 330 -2.40 20.21 7.10
C TRP A 330 -1.43 20.97 6.22
N THR A 331 -0.23 21.19 6.74
CA THR A 331 0.90 21.72 5.99
C THR A 331 1.75 20.57 5.46
N LEU A 332 2.55 20.84 4.43
CA LEU A 332 3.56 19.89 3.98
C LEU A 332 4.49 19.50 5.13
N GLY A 333 4.83 20.43 6.04
CA GLY A 333 5.66 20.19 7.21
C GLY A 333 5.08 19.17 8.19
N ASP A 334 3.75 19.09 8.32
CA ASP A 334 3.10 18.06 9.14
C ASP A 334 3.39 16.66 8.57
N LEU A 335 3.23 16.51 7.25
CA LEU A 335 3.42 15.22 6.57
C LEU A 335 4.90 14.81 6.50
N THR A 336 5.78 15.72 6.13
CA THR A 336 7.21 15.43 6.00
C THR A 336 7.85 15.01 7.32
N ARG A 337 7.43 15.63 8.43
CA ARG A 337 7.86 15.22 9.78
C ARG A 337 7.43 13.78 10.08
N GLN A 338 6.20 13.39 9.70
CA GLN A 338 5.72 12.02 9.85
C GLN A 338 6.58 11.05 9.07
N MET A 339 6.95 11.37 7.84
CA MET A 339 7.78 10.54 6.98
C MET A 339 9.19 10.35 7.56
N TYR A 340 9.83 11.42 8.05
CA TYR A 340 11.14 11.31 8.70
C TYR A 340 11.08 10.43 9.96
N VAL A 341 10.10 10.64 10.82
CA VAL A 341 9.94 9.84 12.04
C VAL A 341 9.65 8.37 11.71
N SER A 342 8.82 8.10 10.72
CA SER A 342 8.54 6.72 10.27
C SER A 342 9.81 6.03 9.79
N ARG A 343 10.63 6.70 8.97
CA ARG A 343 11.91 6.15 8.50
C ARG A 343 12.91 5.93 9.65
N ASP A 344 12.98 6.84 10.62
CA ASP A 344 13.85 6.68 11.80
C ASP A 344 13.40 5.51 12.70
N LEU A 345 12.11 5.20 12.73
CA LEU A 345 11.55 4.02 13.38
C LEU A 345 11.70 2.73 12.57
N GLY A 346 12.28 2.80 11.36
CA GLY A 346 12.49 1.66 10.47
C GLY A 346 11.21 1.13 9.81
N VAL A 347 10.17 1.97 9.68
CA VAL A 347 8.90 1.61 9.04
C VAL A 347 8.72 2.32 7.71
N GLY A 348 7.97 1.69 6.81
CA GLY A 348 7.59 2.27 5.53
C GLY A 348 6.49 3.32 5.65
N HIS A 349 6.11 3.91 4.53
CA HIS A 349 5.00 4.86 4.45
C HIS A 349 4.12 4.59 3.22
N ALA A 350 2.85 4.98 3.32
CA ALA A 350 1.87 4.82 2.26
C ALA A 350 0.98 6.06 2.16
N HIS A 351 0.94 6.70 0.99
CA HIS A 351 0.13 7.88 0.76
C HIS A 351 -1.35 7.53 0.51
N PHE A 352 -2.23 8.09 1.28
CA PHE A 352 -3.65 8.08 0.98
C PHE A 352 -4.08 9.47 0.47
N ARG A 353 -4.34 9.61 -0.81
CA ARG A 353 -4.34 8.66 -1.91
C ARG A 353 -3.59 9.24 -3.13
N SER A 354 -3.51 8.46 -4.19
CA SER A 354 -2.80 8.77 -5.43
C SER A 354 -2.99 10.19 -5.97
N TYR A 355 -4.23 10.66 -6.10
CA TYR A 355 -4.52 11.99 -6.65
C TYR A 355 -3.76 13.12 -5.94
N PHE A 356 -3.74 13.10 -4.60
CA PHE A 356 -3.14 14.20 -3.83
C PHE A 356 -1.60 14.19 -3.96
N LEU A 357 -1.00 13.02 -4.07
CA LEU A 357 0.43 12.88 -4.33
C LEU A 357 0.76 13.31 -5.78
N THR A 358 0.11 12.72 -6.79
CA THR A 358 0.44 12.94 -8.21
C THR A 358 0.08 14.34 -8.71
N ALA A 359 -0.89 15.01 -8.06
CA ALA A 359 -1.22 16.42 -8.28
C ALA A 359 -0.27 17.39 -7.55
N ASN A 360 0.75 16.85 -6.87
CA ASN A 360 1.77 17.63 -6.16
C ASN A 360 1.20 18.67 -5.17
N LYS A 361 0.17 18.26 -4.39
CA LYS A 361 -0.46 19.17 -3.41
C LYS A 361 0.57 19.71 -2.44
N GLN A 362 0.68 21.04 -2.33
CA GLN A 362 1.69 21.75 -1.55
C GLN A 362 3.15 21.31 -1.80
N GLY A 363 3.47 20.68 -2.93
CA GLY A 363 4.81 20.23 -3.24
C GLY A 363 5.17 18.84 -2.69
N VAL A 364 4.19 18.05 -2.26
CA VAL A 364 4.42 16.73 -1.66
C VAL A 364 5.10 15.74 -2.62
N TYR A 365 4.80 15.77 -3.90
CA TYR A 365 5.45 14.92 -4.89
C TYR A 365 6.92 15.28 -5.09
N ASP A 366 7.24 16.58 -5.13
CA ASP A 366 8.63 17.02 -5.24
C ASP A 366 9.43 16.69 -3.98
N PHE A 367 8.79 16.80 -2.82
CA PHE A 367 9.40 16.33 -1.56
C PHE A 367 9.64 14.82 -1.59
N GLU A 368 8.66 14.02 -2.03
CA GLU A 368 8.77 12.56 -2.12
C GLU A 368 9.97 12.12 -2.96
N LYS A 369 10.20 12.75 -4.12
CA LYS A 369 11.38 12.50 -4.97
C LYS A 369 12.71 12.77 -4.26
N GLN A 370 12.75 13.81 -3.45
CA GLN A 370 13.95 14.16 -2.66
C GLN A 370 14.14 13.22 -1.47
N PHE A 371 13.04 12.90 -0.78
CA PHE A 371 13.04 12.02 0.38
C PHE A 371 13.43 10.60 0.00
N ASN A 372 13.03 10.13 -1.17
CA ASN A 372 13.36 8.83 -1.74
C ASN A 372 14.48 8.95 -2.79
N ALA A 373 15.59 9.62 -2.47
CA ALA A 373 16.68 9.90 -3.41
C ALA A 373 17.35 8.64 -4.00
N THR A 374 17.19 7.48 -3.37
CA THR A 374 17.67 6.18 -3.85
C THR A 374 16.51 5.21 -4.00
N LEU A 375 16.69 4.20 -4.85
CA LEU A 375 15.81 3.03 -4.87
C LEU A 375 15.85 2.30 -3.52
N SER A 376 14.77 1.63 -3.17
CA SER A 376 14.69 0.76 -2.01
C SER A 376 13.87 -0.47 -2.36
N LEU A 377 14.32 -1.63 -1.88
CA LEU A 377 13.58 -2.87 -2.05
C LEU A 377 12.44 -2.94 -1.02
N PRO A 378 11.30 -3.55 -1.37
CA PRO A 378 10.31 -3.91 -0.37
C PRO A 378 10.87 -4.85 0.69
N HIS A 379 10.26 -4.87 1.87
CA HIS A 379 10.69 -5.78 2.94
C HIS A 379 10.45 -7.25 2.56
N LYS A 380 11.36 -8.11 2.99
CA LYS A 380 11.20 -9.55 2.86
C LYS A 380 10.12 -10.03 3.82
N MET A 381 9.27 -10.92 3.33
CA MET A 381 8.29 -11.60 4.16
C MET A 381 8.98 -12.57 5.13
N GLN A 382 8.55 -12.57 6.40
CA GLN A 382 9.05 -13.52 7.38
C GLN A 382 8.38 -14.89 7.24
N GLY A 383 9.12 -15.94 7.53
CA GLY A 383 8.58 -17.31 7.61
C GLY A 383 8.37 -18.00 6.26
N VAL A 384 8.53 -17.30 5.14
CA VAL A 384 8.69 -17.96 3.86
C VAL A 384 10.14 -18.40 3.76
N ALA A 385 10.40 -19.65 4.11
CA ALA A 385 11.67 -20.25 3.76
C ALA A 385 11.85 -20.03 2.25
N SER A 386 13.00 -19.49 1.83
CA SER A 386 13.38 -19.51 0.43
C SER A 386 13.56 -20.99 0.07
N THR A 387 12.45 -21.63 -0.29
CA THR A 387 12.46 -23.00 -0.84
C THR A 387 12.95 -23.01 -2.28
N ALA A 388 13.02 -21.84 -2.90
CA ALA A 388 13.76 -21.69 -4.13
C ALA A 388 15.25 -21.86 -3.78
N ALA A 389 15.89 -22.86 -4.38
CA ALA A 389 17.34 -22.88 -4.48
C ALA A 389 17.81 -21.47 -4.84
N MET A 390 18.85 -20.98 -4.14
CA MET A 390 19.43 -19.68 -4.48
C MET A 390 19.53 -19.61 -6.00
N PRO A 391 18.98 -18.56 -6.64
CA PRO A 391 19.09 -18.47 -8.09
C PRO A 391 20.57 -18.60 -8.43
N TYR A 392 20.88 -19.48 -9.38
CA TYR A 392 22.26 -19.68 -9.82
C TYR A 392 22.88 -18.33 -10.12
N ALA A 393 24.11 -18.11 -9.65
CA ALA A 393 24.86 -16.92 -10.04
C ALA A 393 24.77 -16.76 -11.56
N VAL A 394 24.61 -15.53 -12.02
CA VAL A 394 24.63 -15.22 -13.45
C VAL A 394 26.05 -15.54 -13.95
N ASN A 395 26.24 -16.74 -14.51
CA ASN A 395 27.57 -17.28 -14.84
C ASN A 395 28.14 -16.74 -16.16
N SER A 396 27.37 -16.00 -16.93
CA SER A 396 27.84 -15.39 -18.18
C SER A 396 27.19 -14.04 -18.35
N SER A 397 27.93 -12.99 -18.09
CA SER A 397 27.52 -11.62 -18.42
C SER A 397 28.51 -11.05 -19.45
N LEU A 398 27.99 -10.48 -20.50
CA LEU A 398 28.75 -9.60 -21.39
C LEU A 398 28.53 -8.17 -20.92
N VAL A 399 29.61 -7.46 -20.63
CA VAL A 399 29.58 -6.03 -20.29
C VAL A 399 30.30 -5.29 -21.41
N GLU A 400 29.58 -4.48 -22.13
CA GLU A 400 30.08 -3.68 -23.26
C GLU A 400 29.98 -2.20 -22.90
N ARG A 401 31.09 -1.47 -22.97
CA ARG A 401 31.11 -0.01 -22.84
C ARG A 401 31.06 0.61 -24.22
N ARG A 402 30.13 1.51 -24.45
CA ARG A 402 30.01 2.28 -25.70
C ARG A 402 30.78 3.58 -25.63
N GLU A 403 31.02 4.19 -26.80
CA GLU A 403 31.70 5.50 -26.93
C GLU A 403 30.96 6.63 -26.21
N ASP A 404 29.62 6.56 -26.15
CA ASP A 404 28.77 7.50 -25.42
C ASP A 404 28.81 7.33 -23.88
N LYS A 405 29.69 6.48 -23.36
CA LYS A 405 29.85 6.09 -21.96
C LYS A 405 28.71 5.24 -21.39
N SER A 406 27.72 4.87 -22.20
CA SER A 406 26.72 3.90 -21.77
C SER A 406 27.31 2.51 -21.62
N VAL A 407 26.68 1.68 -20.76
CA VAL A 407 27.08 0.30 -20.50
C VAL A 407 25.93 -0.62 -20.88
N ILE A 408 26.21 -1.57 -21.75
CA ILE A 408 25.27 -2.65 -22.05
C ILE A 408 25.67 -3.87 -21.25
N MET A 409 24.73 -4.43 -20.50
CA MET A 409 24.86 -5.69 -19.81
C MET A 409 23.93 -6.72 -20.45
N ARG A 410 24.46 -7.88 -20.78
CA ARG A 410 23.66 -9.01 -21.31
C ARG A 410 23.99 -10.26 -20.52
N TRP A 411 22.96 -10.99 -20.10
CA TRP A 411 23.12 -12.28 -19.42
C TRP A 411 22.02 -13.24 -19.84
N LYS A 412 22.27 -14.53 -19.58
CA LYS A 412 21.23 -15.55 -19.75
C LYS A 412 20.29 -15.50 -18.56
N ALA A 413 19.01 -15.24 -18.83
CA ALA A 413 17.98 -15.20 -17.79
C ALA A 413 17.82 -16.55 -17.11
N VAL A 414 17.85 -16.57 -15.78
CA VAL A 414 17.59 -17.73 -14.91
C VAL A 414 16.42 -17.51 -13.96
N THR A 415 15.99 -16.24 -13.83
CA THR A 415 14.82 -15.81 -13.07
C THR A 415 14.10 -14.70 -13.86
N PRO A 416 12.81 -14.43 -13.61
CA PRO A 416 12.10 -13.34 -14.29
C PRO A 416 12.56 -11.93 -13.85
N TYR A 417 13.10 -11.78 -12.61
CA TYR A 417 13.46 -10.49 -12.04
C TYR A 417 14.89 -10.51 -11.51
N TYR A 418 15.56 -9.34 -11.57
CA TYR A 418 16.93 -9.13 -11.12
C TYR A 418 17.05 -7.79 -10.39
N ASN A 419 17.84 -7.76 -9.33
CA ASN A 419 18.31 -6.51 -8.75
C ASN A 419 19.69 -6.22 -9.32
N ILE A 420 19.89 -5.05 -9.91
CA ILE A 420 21.15 -4.63 -10.52
C ILE A 420 21.84 -3.66 -9.58
N TYR A 421 23.07 -3.99 -9.22
CA TYR A 421 23.92 -3.15 -8.36
C TYR A 421 25.16 -2.71 -9.14
N ALA A 422 25.57 -1.45 -8.98
CA ALA A 422 26.83 -0.94 -9.50
C ALA A 422 27.47 0.05 -8.54
N SER A 423 28.81 0.07 -8.53
CA SER A 423 29.62 0.97 -7.72
C SER A 423 30.91 1.33 -8.44
N TYR A 424 31.51 2.46 -8.06
CA TYR A 424 32.89 2.81 -8.46
C TYR A 424 33.96 2.09 -7.64
N THR A 425 33.55 1.40 -6.56
CA THR A 425 34.42 0.61 -5.69
C THR A 425 34.14 -0.87 -5.82
N TYR A 426 35.18 -1.71 -5.68
CA TYR A 426 35.04 -3.17 -5.70
C TYR A 426 35.52 -3.76 -4.35
N PRO A 427 34.84 -4.73 -3.78
CA PRO A 427 33.56 -5.32 -4.23
C PRO A 427 32.40 -4.33 -4.12
N VAL A 428 31.35 -4.55 -4.94
CA VAL A 428 30.12 -3.75 -4.87
C VAL A 428 29.40 -4.06 -3.55
N ASP A 429 29.23 -3.04 -2.71
CA ASP A 429 28.45 -3.17 -1.48
C ASP A 429 26.94 -3.19 -1.82
N THR A 430 26.33 -4.37 -1.73
CA THR A 430 24.90 -4.55 -1.99
C THR A 430 24.03 -4.13 -0.80
N GLU A 431 24.60 -3.79 0.35
CA GLU A 431 23.84 -3.23 1.48
C GLU A 431 23.68 -1.71 1.38
N ASP A 432 24.49 -1.05 0.57
CA ASP A 432 24.37 0.38 0.28
C ASP A 432 23.28 0.61 -0.78
N ALA A 433 22.16 1.25 -0.39
CA ALA A 433 21.06 1.54 -1.27
C ALA A 433 21.44 2.39 -2.50
N ARG A 434 22.53 3.18 -2.43
CA ARG A 434 23.04 3.99 -3.54
C ARG A 434 23.56 3.15 -4.71
N ASN A 435 23.93 1.92 -4.44
CA ASN A 435 24.46 1.00 -5.45
C ASN A 435 23.35 0.22 -6.17
N LEU A 436 22.11 0.26 -5.68
CA LEU A 436 20.96 -0.35 -6.36
C LEU A 436 20.52 0.56 -7.51
N LEU A 437 20.60 0.04 -8.73
CA LEU A 437 20.24 0.79 -9.94
C LEU A 437 18.85 0.41 -10.49
N PHE A 438 18.45 -0.88 -10.31
CA PHE A 438 17.20 -1.41 -10.83
C PHE A 438 16.81 -2.69 -10.09
#